data_b046975d26f5d027ee983f24e4988767
#
_entry.id   b046975d26f5d027ee983f24e4988767
#
_cell.length_a   1.000
_cell.length_b   1.000
_cell.length_c   1.000
_cell.angle_alpha   90.00
_cell.angle_beta   90.00
_cell.angle_gamma   90.00
#
_symmetry.space_group_name_H-M   'P 1'
#
loop_
_entity.id
_entity.type
_entity.pdbx_description
1 polymer ?
#
loop_
_entity_poly.entity_id
_entity_poly.type
_entity_poly.pdbx_seq_one_letter_code
_entity_poly.pdbx_strand_id
1 'polypeptide(L)'
;MTYANIRTMKRRTILLLLLPALFASLLTDCRKKPEKPEPAPVAVPKGLKMKPYTVRGVRYRPMTIEQALQYTETGEASFYGQAGSRSASGEILRAGTCYAAHRTLPMPCTVRVTNIRNGKSCEVRVIDRGPFHKHRIIDLSREVGRRIGMNPYGTGQVKVEVISIGKGKDKTFRKEE
;
A
#
# COMPACT_ATOMS: atom_id res chain seq x y z
N MET A 1 47.69 67.50 11.83
CA MET A 1 47.07 68.85 12.02
C MET A 1 45.57 68.58 12.02
N THR A 2 44.85 68.71 12.99
CA THR A 2 44.46 69.62 13.99
C THR A 2 43.10 69.22 14.53
N TYR A 3 43.05 68.83 15.78
CA TYR A 3 42.13 69.18 16.86
C TYR A 3 40.61 69.21 16.59
N ALA A 4 39.88 68.36 17.26
CA ALA A 4 39.18 68.58 18.53
C ALA A 4 37.93 69.48 18.43
N ASN A 5 36.78 68.97 18.88
CA ASN A 5 36.12 69.58 20.03
C ASN A 5 35.01 68.71 20.65
N ILE A 6 35.13 68.60 21.93
CA ILE A 6 34.20 68.05 22.90
C ILE A 6 33.26 69.16 23.34
N ARG A 7 31.98 68.93 23.48
CA ARG A 7 31.08 69.60 24.44
C ARG A 7 29.78 68.82 24.56
N THR A 8 29.66 68.04 25.59
CA THR A 8 28.99 68.31 26.90
C THR A 8 27.44 68.26 26.85
N MET A 9 26.97 67.25 27.56
CA MET A 9 25.88 67.22 28.51
C MET A 9 24.51 67.84 28.13
N LYS A 10 23.48 66.98 28.17
CA LYS A 10 22.39 67.18 29.15
C LYS A 10 21.65 65.85 29.43
N ARG A 11 21.73 65.45 30.68
CA ARG A 11 20.87 64.42 31.31
C ARG A 11 19.43 64.90 31.22
N ARG A 12 18.56 64.10 30.61
CA ARG A 12 17.14 64.16 30.91
C ARG A 12 16.66 62.76 31.22
N THR A 13 16.44 62.53 32.47
CA THR A 13 15.71 61.47 33.10
C THR A 13 14.31 61.39 32.43
N ILE A 14 14.00 60.36 31.74
CA ILE A 14 12.63 60.08 31.33
C ILE A 14 12.31 58.69 31.88
N LEU A 15 11.45 58.75 32.82
CA LEU A 15 10.62 57.85 33.54
C LEU A 15 10.29 56.53 32.77
N LEU A 16 10.64 55.45 33.41
CA LEU A 16 10.42 54.07 33.07
C LEU A 16 8.90 53.77 33.16
N LEU A 17 8.22 53.64 32.09
CA LEU A 17 6.89 53.02 32.06
C LEU A 17 7.08 51.56 31.61
N LEU A 18 7.09 50.67 32.57
CA LEU A 18 6.97 49.23 32.40
C LEU A 18 5.61 48.89 31.86
N LEU A 19 5.51 48.60 30.56
CA LEU A 19 4.40 47.87 30.01
C LEU A 19 4.83 46.39 29.93
N PRO A 20 4.15 45.47 30.60
CA PRO A 20 4.36 44.05 30.35
C PRO A 20 3.71 43.73 29.00
N ALA A 21 4.56 43.47 28.00
CA ALA A 21 4.12 42.86 26.75
C ALA A 21 3.59 41.46 27.07
N LEU A 22 2.28 41.39 27.06
CA LEU A 22 1.56 40.12 27.10
C LEU A 22 1.84 39.37 25.78
N PHE A 23 2.86 38.51 25.82
CA PHE A 23 3.18 37.61 24.73
C PHE A 23 2.12 36.55 24.71
N ALA A 24 0.99 36.85 24.05
CA ALA A 24 -0.02 35.88 23.74
C ALA A 24 0.59 34.85 22.80
N SER A 25 1.07 33.74 23.35
CA SER A 25 1.42 32.54 22.62
C SER A 25 0.16 32.07 21.88
N LEU A 26 0.07 32.41 20.60
CA LEU A 26 -0.80 31.73 19.66
C LEU A 26 -0.34 30.28 19.57
N LEU A 27 -0.83 29.45 20.50
CA LEU A 27 -0.88 28.03 20.31
C LEU A 27 -1.75 27.78 19.08
N THR A 28 -1.09 27.62 17.93
CA THR A 28 -1.69 27.01 16.75
C THR A 28 -2.13 25.62 17.15
N ASP A 29 -3.38 25.54 17.60
CA ASP A 29 -4.11 24.28 17.76
C ASP A 29 -4.12 23.63 16.36
N CYS A 30 -3.15 22.74 16.14
CA CYS A 30 -3.19 21.80 15.05
C CYS A 30 -4.42 20.91 15.27
N ARG A 31 -5.59 21.42 14.89
CA ARG A 31 -6.80 20.61 14.79
C ARG A 31 -6.47 19.41 13.90
N LYS A 32 -6.13 18.29 14.52
CA LYS A 32 -6.15 16.99 13.86
C LYS A 32 -7.47 16.90 13.12
N LYS A 33 -7.39 16.85 11.80
CA LYS A 33 -8.53 16.59 10.93
C LYS A 33 -9.29 15.41 11.55
N PRO A 34 -10.60 15.47 11.76
CA PRO A 34 -11.33 14.38 12.35
C PRO A 34 -11.08 13.13 11.53
N GLU A 35 -10.40 12.16 12.14
CA GLU A 35 -10.16 10.86 11.54
C GLU A 35 -11.54 10.25 11.33
N LYS A 36 -11.84 9.95 10.05
CA LYS A 36 -13.11 9.30 9.68
C LYS A 36 -13.21 8.05 10.55
N PRO A 37 -14.34 7.84 11.26
CA PRO A 37 -14.48 6.71 12.15
C PRO A 37 -14.14 5.43 11.39
N GLU A 38 -13.17 4.68 11.92
CA GLU A 38 -12.75 3.40 11.34
C GLU A 38 -13.99 2.50 11.33
N PRO A 39 -14.40 1.98 10.17
CA PRO A 39 -15.58 1.12 10.10
C PRO A 39 -15.40 -0.06 11.05
N ALA A 40 -16.46 -0.43 11.74
CA ALA A 40 -16.47 -1.53 12.68
C ALA A 40 -15.77 -2.77 12.06
N PRO A 41 -14.94 -3.50 12.81
CA PRO A 41 -14.16 -4.60 12.26
C PRO A 41 -15.10 -5.66 11.69
N VAL A 42 -15.09 -5.79 10.38
CA VAL A 42 -15.79 -6.86 9.68
C VAL A 42 -15.21 -8.19 10.15
N ALA A 43 -16.05 -9.11 10.59
CA ALA A 43 -15.62 -10.42 11.07
C ALA A 43 -14.78 -11.11 9.98
N VAL A 44 -13.50 -11.35 10.26
CA VAL A 44 -12.57 -11.97 9.31
C VAL A 44 -12.93 -13.44 9.14
N PRO A 45 -13.32 -13.91 7.96
CA PRO A 45 -13.66 -15.31 7.73
C PRO A 45 -12.51 -16.24 8.08
N LYS A 46 -12.84 -17.44 8.60
CA LYS A 46 -11.84 -18.46 8.87
C LYS A 46 -11.03 -18.78 7.61
N GLY A 47 -9.69 -18.85 7.75
CA GLY A 47 -8.78 -19.19 6.65
C GLY A 47 -8.20 -18.02 5.87
N LEU A 48 -8.65 -16.78 6.05
CA LEU A 48 -7.99 -15.63 5.45
C LEU A 48 -6.66 -15.29 6.14
N LYS A 49 -5.61 -15.13 5.34
CA LYS A 49 -4.28 -14.70 5.79
C LYS A 49 -4.17 -13.18 5.74
N MET A 50 -4.53 -12.54 6.86
CA MET A 50 -4.53 -11.07 7.02
C MET A 50 -3.58 -10.58 8.11
N LYS A 51 -2.82 -11.48 8.75
CA LYS A 51 -1.85 -11.09 9.77
C LYS A 51 -0.66 -10.38 9.13
N PRO A 52 -0.14 -9.30 9.74
CA PRO A 52 1.11 -8.68 9.31
C PRO A 52 2.25 -9.69 9.30
N TYR A 53 3.21 -9.51 8.39
CA TYR A 53 4.37 -10.37 8.26
C TYR A 53 5.61 -9.55 7.88
N THR A 54 6.80 -10.10 8.09
CA THR A 54 8.07 -9.42 7.82
C THR A 54 8.92 -10.24 6.86
N VAL A 55 9.47 -9.59 5.84
CA VAL A 55 10.43 -10.20 4.91
C VAL A 55 11.63 -9.27 4.75
N ARG A 56 12.84 -9.77 4.98
CA ARG A 56 14.10 -9.02 4.87
C ARG A 56 14.05 -7.69 5.63
N GLY A 57 13.51 -7.67 6.85
CA GLY A 57 13.38 -6.49 7.70
C GLY A 57 12.22 -5.55 7.34
N VAL A 58 11.55 -5.73 6.21
CA VAL A 58 10.39 -4.92 5.81
C VAL A 58 9.10 -5.55 6.32
N ARG A 59 8.32 -4.76 7.06
CA ARG A 59 7.02 -5.20 7.59
C ARG A 59 5.90 -4.88 6.59
N TYR A 60 5.15 -5.90 6.21
CA TYR A 60 3.98 -5.81 5.34
C TYR A 60 2.69 -5.98 6.15
N ARG A 61 1.71 -5.12 5.89
CA ARG A 61 0.36 -5.22 6.47
C ARG A 61 -0.63 -5.54 5.34
N PRO A 62 -1.34 -6.66 5.39
CA PRO A 62 -2.42 -6.91 4.46
C PRO A 62 -3.50 -5.84 4.54
N MET A 63 -4.13 -5.55 3.41
CA MET A 63 -5.28 -4.65 3.30
C MET A 63 -6.46 -5.19 4.08
N THR A 64 -7.36 -4.30 4.52
CA THR A 64 -8.68 -4.71 4.99
C THR A 64 -9.50 -5.29 3.83
N ILE A 65 -10.61 -5.93 4.14
CA ILE A 65 -11.50 -6.50 3.10
C ILE A 65 -12.06 -5.38 2.22
N GLU A 66 -12.50 -4.28 2.83
CA GLU A 66 -13.04 -3.12 2.14
C GLU A 66 -12.01 -2.48 1.19
N GLN A 67 -10.80 -2.26 1.68
CA GLN A 67 -9.70 -1.74 0.87
C GLN A 67 -9.39 -2.66 -0.30
N ALA A 68 -9.37 -3.97 -0.07
CA ALA A 68 -9.06 -4.95 -1.10
C ALA A 68 -10.16 -5.04 -2.17
N LEU A 69 -11.44 -4.92 -1.81
CA LEU A 69 -12.55 -4.92 -2.78
C LEU A 69 -12.51 -3.71 -3.72
N GLN A 70 -11.96 -2.59 -3.25
CA GLN A 70 -11.76 -1.38 -4.06
C GLN A 70 -10.41 -1.36 -4.79
N TYR A 71 -9.58 -2.40 -4.56
CA TYR A 71 -8.22 -2.41 -5.10
C TYR A 71 -8.24 -2.56 -6.63
N THR A 72 -7.58 -1.59 -7.25
CA THR A 72 -7.19 -1.60 -8.65
C THR A 72 -5.83 -0.97 -8.77
N GLU A 73 -4.90 -1.63 -9.44
CA GLU A 73 -3.54 -1.12 -9.64
C GLU A 73 -3.03 -1.51 -11.03
N THR A 74 -2.30 -0.59 -11.64
CA THR A 74 -1.60 -0.80 -12.91
C THR A 74 -0.10 -0.76 -12.65
N GLY A 75 0.62 -1.78 -13.14
CA GLY A 75 2.04 -1.86 -12.94
C GLY A 75 2.67 -3.12 -13.54
N GLU A 76 3.92 -3.33 -13.20
CA GLU A 76 4.70 -4.42 -13.73
C GLU A 76 4.35 -5.75 -13.04
N ALA A 77 4.13 -6.79 -13.86
CA ALA A 77 4.03 -8.18 -13.43
C ALA A 77 5.26 -8.97 -13.88
N SER A 78 5.63 -9.99 -13.12
CA SER A 78 6.63 -10.98 -13.54
C SER A 78 6.14 -12.40 -13.30
N PHE A 79 6.99 -13.37 -13.57
CA PHE A 79 6.70 -14.78 -13.31
C PHE A 79 7.34 -15.26 -12.03
N TYR A 80 6.65 -16.18 -11.34
CA TYR A 80 7.20 -16.84 -10.17
C TYR A 80 6.66 -18.26 -10.03
N GLY A 81 7.21 -18.97 -9.07
CA GLY A 81 6.70 -20.26 -8.62
C GLY A 81 7.42 -21.42 -9.28
N GLN A 82 7.90 -22.30 -8.43
CA GLN A 82 8.41 -23.61 -8.81
C GLN A 82 7.35 -24.64 -8.46
N ALA A 83 7.01 -25.48 -9.41
CA ALA A 83 6.07 -26.59 -9.19
C ALA A 83 6.55 -27.46 -8.02
N GLY A 84 5.64 -27.88 -7.15
CA GLY A 84 5.94 -28.65 -5.94
C GLY A 84 6.24 -27.82 -4.70
N SER A 85 6.57 -26.51 -4.82
CA SER A 85 6.75 -25.65 -3.65
C SER A 85 5.43 -25.31 -2.95
N ARG A 86 5.52 -24.97 -1.66
CA ARG A 86 4.37 -24.58 -0.84
C ARG A 86 4.25 -23.06 -0.81
N SER A 87 3.06 -22.55 -1.14
CA SER A 87 2.71 -21.12 -1.06
C SER A 87 2.50 -20.63 0.37
N ALA A 88 2.43 -19.33 0.57
CA ALA A 88 2.12 -18.73 1.87
C ALA A 88 0.71 -19.08 2.39
N SER A 89 -0.25 -19.43 1.51
CA SER A 89 -1.55 -19.97 1.93
C SER A 89 -1.48 -21.41 2.42
N GLY A 90 -0.37 -22.12 2.15
CA GLY A 90 -0.16 -23.53 2.46
C GLY A 90 -0.49 -24.49 1.32
N GLU A 91 -0.95 -23.96 0.17
CA GLU A 91 -1.27 -24.76 -1.02
C GLU A 91 0.01 -25.13 -1.79
N ILE A 92 0.05 -26.31 -2.40
CA ILE A 92 1.15 -26.73 -3.27
C ILE A 92 0.97 -26.09 -4.66
N LEU A 93 2.00 -25.42 -5.15
CA LEU A 93 2.01 -24.85 -6.50
C LEU A 93 2.09 -25.96 -7.54
N ARG A 94 1.13 -26.01 -8.45
CA ARG A 94 1.07 -27.02 -9.51
C ARG A 94 1.32 -26.37 -10.86
N ALA A 95 2.08 -27.05 -11.71
CA ALA A 95 2.24 -26.64 -13.11
C ALA A 95 0.88 -26.58 -13.81
N GLY A 96 0.73 -25.67 -14.77
CA GLY A 96 -0.52 -25.51 -15.52
C GLY A 96 -1.69 -24.89 -14.76
N THR A 97 -1.50 -24.45 -13.50
CA THR A 97 -2.54 -23.79 -12.72
C THR A 97 -2.35 -22.28 -12.66
N CYS A 98 -3.48 -21.55 -12.56
CA CYS A 98 -3.50 -20.08 -12.47
C CYS A 98 -3.44 -19.64 -11.02
N TYR A 99 -2.28 -19.13 -10.61
CA TYR A 99 -2.05 -18.54 -9.30
C TYR A 99 -1.15 -17.31 -9.39
N ALA A 100 -1.18 -16.50 -8.34
CA ALA A 100 -0.37 -15.30 -8.22
C ALA A 100 0.12 -15.09 -6.79
N ALA A 101 1.16 -14.25 -6.66
CA ALA A 101 1.64 -13.71 -5.41
C ALA A 101 1.41 -12.20 -5.36
N HIS A 102 0.89 -11.71 -4.23
CA HIS A 102 0.70 -10.29 -3.97
C HIS A 102 1.09 -9.93 -2.54
N ARG A 103 1.66 -8.72 -2.37
CA ARG A 103 2.20 -8.28 -1.07
C ARG A 103 1.14 -8.13 0.01
N THR A 104 0.04 -7.46 -0.31
CA THR A 104 -0.88 -6.95 0.72
C THR A 104 -2.34 -7.35 0.53
N LEU A 105 -2.71 -8.01 -0.56
CA LEU A 105 -4.08 -8.52 -0.69
C LEU A 105 -4.38 -9.59 0.37
N PRO A 106 -5.61 -9.64 0.93
CA PRO A 106 -6.08 -10.78 1.73
C PRO A 106 -5.94 -12.08 0.94
N MET A 107 -5.53 -13.16 1.58
CA MET A 107 -5.38 -14.46 0.91
C MET A 107 -6.23 -15.54 1.58
N PRO A 108 -6.86 -16.39 0.75
CA PRO A 108 -6.93 -16.35 -0.71
C PRO A 108 -7.92 -15.27 -1.20
N CYS A 109 -7.64 -14.72 -2.36
CA CYS A 109 -8.59 -13.89 -3.10
C CYS A 109 -8.48 -14.20 -4.60
N THR A 110 -9.46 -13.74 -5.38
CA THR A 110 -9.44 -13.84 -6.84
C THR A 110 -9.32 -12.44 -7.42
N VAL A 111 -8.38 -12.27 -8.35
CA VAL A 111 -8.16 -11.03 -9.07
C VAL A 111 -8.33 -11.26 -10.57
N ARG A 112 -8.76 -10.24 -11.30
CA ARG A 112 -8.63 -10.16 -12.75
C ARG A 112 -7.32 -9.49 -13.07
N VAL A 113 -6.50 -10.14 -13.88
CA VAL A 113 -5.24 -9.61 -14.40
C VAL A 113 -5.42 -9.39 -15.90
N THR A 114 -5.27 -8.15 -16.33
CA THR A 114 -5.39 -7.74 -17.72
C THR A 114 -4.04 -7.27 -18.25
N ASN A 115 -3.54 -7.84 -19.32
CA ASN A 115 -2.37 -7.36 -20.03
C ASN A 115 -2.74 -6.10 -20.81
N ILE A 116 -2.14 -4.96 -20.43
CA ILE A 116 -2.48 -3.65 -21.00
C ILE A 116 -2.14 -3.57 -22.49
N ARG A 117 -1.12 -4.29 -22.94
CA ARG A 117 -0.67 -4.24 -24.33
C ARG A 117 -1.66 -4.84 -25.32
N ASN A 118 -2.42 -5.87 -24.92
CA ASN A 118 -3.27 -6.63 -25.84
C ASN A 118 -4.71 -6.83 -25.33
N GLY A 119 -5.07 -6.30 -24.15
CA GLY A 119 -6.38 -6.39 -23.53
C GLY A 119 -6.79 -7.80 -23.04
N LYS A 120 -5.96 -8.83 -23.22
CA LYS A 120 -6.27 -10.17 -22.73
C LYS A 120 -6.27 -10.23 -21.23
N SER A 121 -7.25 -10.89 -20.63
CA SER A 121 -7.38 -11.01 -19.18
C SER A 121 -7.58 -12.46 -18.74
N CYS A 122 -7.27 -12.71 -17.46
CA CYS A 122 -7.45 -13.99 -16.80
C CYS A 122 -7.81 -13.78 -15.34
N GLU A 123 -8.72 -14.57 -14.82
CA GLU A 123 -8.98 -14.63 -13.38
C GLU A 123 -7.96 -15.53 -12.71
N VAL A 124 -7.38 -15.03 -11.61
CA VAL A 124 -6.22 -15.63 -10.97
C VAL A 124 -6.41 -15.66 -9.46
N ARG A 125 -6.10 -16.78 -8.84
CA ARG A 125 -6.09 -16.89 -7.37
C ARG A 125 -4.78 -16.36 -6.80
N VAL A 126 -4.87 -15.39 -5.92
CA VAL A 126 -3.75 -14.93 -5.10
C VAL A 126 -3.65 -15.84 -3.87
N ILE A 127 -2.59 -16.66 -3.83
CA ILE A 127 -2.36 -17.66 -2.78
C ILE A 127 -0.98 -17.53 -2.15
N ASP A 128 -0.19 -16.54 -2.59
CA ASP A 128 1.18 -16.38 -2.11
C ASP A 128 1.56 -14.93 -1.86
N ARG A 129 2.69 -14.71 -1.17
CA ARG A 129 3.25 -13.41 -0.83
C ARG A 129 4.42 -13.04 -1.75
N GLY A 130 4.48 -11.79 -2.15
CA GLY A 130 5.40 -11.19 -3.11
C GLY A 130 4.65 -10.32 -4.10
N PRO A 131 5.32 -9.71 -5.06
CA PRO A 131 6.77 -9.58 -5.22
C PRO A 131 7.42 -8.74 -4.13
N PHE A 132 8.69 -9.03 -3.81
CA PHE A 132 9.49 -8.22 -2.90
C PHE A 132 10.47 -7.31 -3.65
N HIS A 133 10.19 -7.03 -4.92
CA HIS A 133 10.86 -6.05 -5.77
C HIS A 133 9.99 -4.79 -5.92
N LYS A 134 10.59 -3.60 -5.76
CA LYS A 134 9.86 -2.32 -5.67
C LYS A 134 8.97 -2.02 -6.87
N HIS A 135 9.40 -2.36 -8.08
CA HIS A 135 8.73 -1.98 -9.33
C HIS A 135 7.63 -2.95 -9.77
N ARG A 136 7.51 -4.12 -9.13
CA ARG A 136 6.51 -5.13 -9.49
C ARG A 136 5.33 -5.08 -8.54
N ILE A 137 4.13 -5.21 -9.08
CA ILE A 137 2.90 -5.21 -8.29
C ILE A 137 2.39 -6.64 -8.02
N ILE A 138 2.64 -7.55 -8.94
CA ILE A 138 2.17 -8.94 -8.87
C ILE A 138 3.16 -9.90 -9.53
N ASP A 139 3.29 -11.09 -9.00
CA ASP A 139 4.01 -12.18 -9.64
C ASP A 139 3.01 -13.29 -10.04
N LEU A 140 3.08 -13.74 -11.29
CA LEU A 140 2.11 -14.62 -11.93
C LEU A 140 2.70 -15.99 -12.21
N SER A 141 1.88 -17.05 -12.16
CA SER A 141 2.28 -18.34 -12.69
C SER A 141 2.48 -18.26 -14.22
N ARG A 142 3.33 -19.14 -14.77
CA ARG A 142 3.57 -19.19 -16.21
C ARG A 142 2.29 -19.42 -17.01
N GLU A 143 1.34 -20.19 -16.46
CA GLU A 143 0.06 -20.44 -17.10
C GLU A 143 -0.78 -19.16 -17.26
N VAL A 144 -0.81 -18.29 -16.25
CA VAL A 144 -1.46 -16.98 -16.36
C VAL A 144 -0.80 -16.14 -17.45
N GLY A 145 0.53 -16.03 -17.43
CA GLY A 145 1.25 -15.27 -18.45
C GLY A 145 0.97 -15.75 -19.86
N ARG A 146 0.91 -17.06 -20.08
CA ARG A 146 0.55 -17.67 -21.36
C ARG A 146 -0.87 -17.25 -21.78
N ARG A 147 -1.86 -17.31 -20.88
CA ARG A 147 -3.26 -16.95 -21.16
C ARG A 147 -3.42 -15.50 -21.54
N ILE A 148 -2.75 -14.59 -20.87
CA ILE A 148 -2.81 -13.15 -21.16
C ILE A 148 -1.79 -12.67 -22.19
N GLY A 149 -1.03 -13.59 -22.80
CA GLY A 149 -0.06 -13.28 -23.85
C GLY A 149 1.09 -12.41 -23.37
N MET A 150 1.60 -12.64 -22.16
CA MET A 150 2.86 -12.05 -21.69
C MET A 150 4.07 -12.79 -22.29
N ASN A 151 5.17 -12.05 -22.49
CA ASN A 151 6.44 -12.66 -22.87
C ASN A 151 6.91 -13.64 -21.78
N PRO A 152 7.15 -14.93 -22.07
CA PRO A 152 7.49 -15.95 -21.08
C PRO A 152 8.84 -15.74 -20.38
N TYR A 153 9.69 -14.87 -20.90
CA TYR A 153 11.04 -14.60 -20.37
C TYR A 153 11.18 -13.20 -19.76
N GLY A 154 10.09 -12.50 -19.53
CA GLY A 154 10.17 -11.13 -19.11
C GLY A 154 9.09 -10.68 -18.12
N THR A 155 8.98 -9.39 -18.03
CA THR A 155 7.92 -8.69 -17.31
C THR A 155 6.90 -8.15 -18.29
N GLY A 156 5.76 -7.67 -17.76
CA GLY A 156 4.73 -7.05 -18.57
C GLY A 156 3.88 -6.10 -17.75
N GLN A 157 3.34 -5.07 -18.41
CA GLN A 157 2.43 -4.13 -17.78
C GLN A 157 1.03 -4.75 -17.73
N VAL A 158 0.47 -4.81 -16.50
CA VAL A 158 -0.84 -5.36 -16.25
C VAL A 158 -1.69 -4.43 -15.40
N LYS A 159 -3.00 -4.54 -15.53
CA LYS A 159 -3.99 -4.03 -14.59
C LYS A 159 -4.46 -5.18 -13.72
N VAL A 160 -4.50 -4.98 -12.41
CA VAL A 160 -4.97 -5.95 -11.42
C VAL A 160 -6.20 -5.40 -10.72
N GLU A 161 -7.28 -6.17 -10.69
CA GLU A 161 -8.56 -5.81 -10.06
C GLU A 161 -9.04 -6.96 -9.19
N VAL A 162 -9.43 -6.68 -7.94
CA VAL A 162 -9.99 -7.72 -7.06
C VAL A 162 -11.44 -8.01 -7.47
N ILE A 163 -11.75 -9.29 -7.67
CA ILE A 163 -13.09 -9.79 -7.96
C ILE A 163 -13.78 -10.29 -6.70
N SER A 164 -13.06 -11.09 -5.90
CA SER A 164 -13.63 -11.69 -4.70
C SER A 164 -12.56 -12.06 -3.69
N ILE A 165 -12.95 -12.12 -2.42
CA ILE A 165 -12.09 -12.51 -1.30
C ILE A 165 -12.66 -13.77 -0.68
N GLY A 166 -11.80 -14.75 -0.33
CA GLY A 166 -12.17 -16.02 0.24
C GLY A 166 -11.99 -17.20 -0.70
N LYS A 167 -12.39 -18.39 -0.25
CA LYS A 167 -12.19 -19.67 -0.96
C LYS A 167 -13.53 -20.32 -1.30
N GLY A 168 -13.68 -20.79 -2.53
CA GLY A 168 -14.79 -21.65 -2.94
C GLY A 168 -16.18 -21.00 -2.86
N LYS A 169 -17.17 -21.76 -2.42
CA LYS A 169 -18.56 -21.30 -2.22
C LYS A 169 -18.68 -20.30 -1.07
N ASP A 170 -17.74 -20.29 -0.14
CA ASP A 170 -17.62 -19.32 0.97
C ASP A 170 -16.93 -18.02 0.52
N LYS A 171 -17.06 -17.63 -0.75
CA LYS A 171 -16.64 -16.32 -1.25
C LYS A 171 -17.50 -15.27 -0.56
N THR A 172 -17.04 -14.85 0.59
CA THR A 172 -17.82 -14.04 1.52
C THR A 172 -17.97 -12.60 1.04
N PHE A 173 -17.10 -12.17 0.12
CA PHE A 173 -17.08 -10.80 -0.37
C PHE A 173 -16.86 -10.81 -1.89
N ARG A 174 -17.80 -10.25 -2.62
CA ARG A 174 -17.69 -9.96 -4.06
C ARG A 174 -17.72 -8.44 -4.23
N LYS A 175 -17.05 -7.95 -5.26
CA LYS A 175 -17.26 -6.62 -5.75
C LYS A 175 -18.66 -6.59 -6.37
N GLU A 176 -19.51 -5.67 -5.93
CA GLU A 176 -20.77 -5.38 -6.62
C GLU A 176 -20.42 -4.79 -7.99
N GLU A 177 -21.12 -5.29 -9.04
CA GLU A 177 -20.94 -4.82 -10.42
C GLU A 177 -21.61 -3.46 -10.61
#